data_b341b83d7e7e97d148105fa6e54fd1d8
#
_entry.id   b341b83d7e7e97d148105fa6e54fd1d8
#
_cell.length_a   1.000
_cell.length_b   1.000
_cell.length_c   1.000
_cell.angle_alpha   90.00
_cell.angle_beta   90.00
_cell.angle_gamma   90.00
#
_symmetry.space_group_name_H-M   'P 1'
#
loop_
_entity.id
_entity.type
_entity.pdbx_description
1 polymer ?
#
loop_
_entity_poly.entity_id
_entity_poly.type
_entity_poly.pdbx_seq_one_letter_code
_entity_poly.pdbx_strand_id
1 'polypeptide(L)'
;MMTNTQTIEVPDAVKAKMAAEAEAAEAASVKANTKREVSDEEWEAQMPKPSGYRLLIALPDVEEYYHDSTLFKTTDQMHKEYIMSIMGIVIDMGADAYSDKDRFPEGPWCKEGDYVMFRMNTGTRFRVNGKEFRLMNDDSVEAVIPDPRGIMAV
;
A
#
# COMPACT_ATOMS: atom_id res chain seq x y z
N MET A 1 45.74 -28.84 19.16
CA MET A 1 44.98 -28.58 17.95
C MET A 1 44.76 -27.08 17.82
N MET A 2 45.47 -26.46 16.92
CA MET A 2 45.30 -25.04 16.64
C MET A 2 44.20 -24.88 15.58
N THR A 3 43.04 -24.37 15.96
CA THR A 3 42.03 -23.88 15.04
C THR A 3 42.50 -22.56 14.49
N ASN A 4 42.96 -22.57 13.27
CA ASN A 4 43.36 -21.37 12.55
C ASN A 4 42.07 -20.63 12.10
N THR A 5 41.59 -19.76 12.98
CA THR A 5 40.50 -18.82 12.58
C THR A 5 41.14 -17.73 11.76
N GLN A 6 41.25 -17.94 10.46
CA GLN A 6 41.58 -16.84 9.54
C GLN A 6 40.40 -15.84 9.57
N THR A 7 40.59 -14.77 10.34
CA THR A 7 39.75 -13.59 10.23
C THR A 7 40.02 -13.02 8.88
N ILE A 8 39.07 -13.13 7.97
CA ILE A 8 39.14 -12.49 6.64
C ILE A 8 38.98 -10.99 6.88
N GLU A 9 40.10 -10.28 6.89
CA GLU A 9 40.10 -8.82 6.91
C GLU A 9 39.62 -8.31 5.57
N VAL A 10 38.50 -7.58 5.58
CA VAL A 10 38.00 -6.88 4.39
C VAL A 10 38.97 -5.72 4.09
N PRO A 11 39.51 -5.63 2.87
CA PRO A 11 40.38 -4.52 2.49
C PRO A 11 39.72 -3.16 2.72
N ASP A 12 40.48 -2.16 3.16
CA ASP A 12 39.96 -0.81 3.46
C ASP A 12 39.30 -0.15 2.26
N ALA A 13 39.77 -0.43 1.05
CA ALA A 13 39.14 0.04 -0.19
C ALA A 13 37.72 -0.50 -0.38
N VAL A 14 37.44 -1.74 0.04
CA VAL A 14 36.11 -2.35 -0.02
C VAL A 14 35.20 -1.79 1.06
N LYS A 15 35.73 -1.56 2.27
CA LYS A 15 34.98 -0.88 3.35
C LYS A 15 34.58 0.53 2.97
N ALA A 16 35.46 1.30 2.34
CA ALA A 16 35.17 2.65 1.85
C ALA A 16 34.10 2.65 0.76
N LYS A 17 34.15 1.68 -0.15
CA LYS A 17 33.13 1.51 -1.21
C LYS A 17 31.76 1.13 -0.64
N MET A 18 31.71 0.21 0.31
CA MET A 18 30.46 -0.19 0.97
C MET A 18 29.85 0.95 1.77
N ALA A 19 30.67 1.77 2.46
CA ALA A 19 30.22 2.96 3.16
C ALA A 19 29.66 4.01 2.21
N ALA A 20 30.32 4.24 1.06
CA ALA A 20 29.85 5.18 0.04
C ALA A 20 28.52 4.72 -0.61
N GLU A 21 28.37 3.43 -0.88
CA GLU A 21 27.12 2.85 -1.40
C GLU A 21 26.00 2.93 -0.36
N ALA A 22 26.26 2.70 0.91
CA ALA A 22 25.30 2.83 1.99
C ALA A 22 24.87 4.29 2.17
N GLU A 23 25.78 5.24 2.11
CA GLU A 23 25.49 6.68 2.16
C GLU A 23 24.66 7.14 0.94
N ALA A 24 24.99 6.67 -0.25
CA ALA A 24 24.22 6.97 -1.47
C ALA A 24 22.81 6.37 -1.43
N ALA A 25 22.65 5.15 -0.90
CA ALA A 25 21.36 4.51 -0.70
C ALA A 25 20.50 5.24 0.36
N GLU A 26 21.12 5.70 1.45
CA GLU A 26 20.47 6.48 2.50
C GLU A 26 20.08 7.87 1.99
N ALA A 27 20.92 8.56 1.23
CA ALA A 27 20.61 9.82 0.60
C ALA A 27 19.51 9.70 -0.45
N ALA A 28 19.47 8.63 -1.23
CA ALA A 28 18.39 8.31 -2.17
C ALA A 28 17.08 8.01 -1.44
N SER A 29 17.14 7.29 -0.32
CA SER A 29 15.99 7.01 0.56
C SER A 29 15.43 8.29 1.19
N VAL A 30 16.28 9.18 1.68
CA VAL A 30 15.89 10.48 2.23
C VAL A 30 15.29 11.39 1.16
N LYS A 31 15.84 11.38 -0.06
CA LYS A 31 15.29 12.14 -1.20
C LYS A 31 13.93 11.57 -1.66
N ALA A 32 13.74 10.28 -1.59
CA ALA A 32 12.46 9.64 -1.91
C ALA A 32 11.38 9.95 -0.86
N ASN A 33 11.78 10.27 0.36
CA ASN A 33 10.86 10.63 1.46
C ASN A 33 10.57 12.14 1.55
N THR A 34 11.22 12.97 0.75
CA THR A 34 10.82 14.34 0.58
C THR A 34 9.52 14.32 -0.23
N LYS A 35 8.41 14.77 0.35
CA LYS A 35 7.10 14.93 -0.31
C LYS A 35 7.30 15.74 -1.59
N ARG A 36 7.63 15.07 -2.68
CA ARG A 36 7.54 15.66 -4.00
C ARG A 36 6.06 15.82 -4.30
N GLU A 37 5.60 17.04 -4.43
CA GLU A 37 4.27 17.31 -4.95
C GLU A 37 4.22 16.79 -6.38
N VAL A 38 3.56 15.66 -6.57
CA VAL A 38 3.34 15.07 -7.87
C VAL A 38 2.07 15.68 -8.43
N SER A 39 2.11 16.19 -9.65
CA SER A 39 0.93 16.75 -10.29
C SER A 39 -0.12 15.67 -10.58
N ASP A 40 -1.38 16.06 -10.67
CA ASP A 40 -2.48 15.13 -10.97
C ASP A 40 -2.25 14.40 -12.31
N GLU A 41 -1.67 15.08 -13.30
CA GLU A 41 -1.30 14.49 -14.60
C GLU A 41 -0.21 13.42 -14.46
N GLU A 42 0.77 13.65 -13.61
CA GLU A 42 1.81 12.63 -13.30
C GLU A 42 1.22 11.44 -12.56
N TRP A 43 0.28 11.67 -11.65
CA TRP A 43 -0.46 10.60 -10.97
C TRP A 43 -1.20 9.72 -11.96
N GLU A 44 -1.99 10.31 -12.85
CA GLU A 44 -2.74 9.57 -13.88
C GLU A 44 -1.83 8.78 -14.82
N ALA A 45 -0.69 9.38 -15.20
CA ALA A 45 0.26 8.73 -16.10
C ALA A 45 0.99 7.55 -15.47
N GLN A 46 1.19 7.57 -14.16
CA GLN A 46 1.93 6.54 -13.42
C GLN A 46 1.03 5.48 -12.79
N MET A 47 -0.28 5.73 -12.68
CA MET A 47 -1.20 4.77 -12.09
C MET A 47 -1.42 3.57 -13.00
N PRO A 48 -1.25 2.35 -12.51
CA PRO A 48 -1.62 1.17 -13.25
C PRO A 48 -3.13 1.14 -13.46
N LYS A 49 -3.54 0.78 -14.67
CA LYS A 49 -4.96 0.59 -15.00
C LYS A 49 -5.35 -0.86 -14.75
N PRO A 50 -6.39 -1.11 -13.97
CA PRO A 50 -6.85 -2.47 -13.73
C PRO A 50 -7.34 -3.09 -15.05
N SER A 51 -7.02 -4.35 -15.25
CA SER A 51 -7.43 -5.12 -16.43
C SER A 51 -8.50 -6.14 -16.07
N GLY A 52 -9.39 -6.41 -17.05
CA GLY A 52 -10.43 -7.43 -16.90
C GLY A 52 -11.37 -7.11 -15.74
N TYR A 53 -11.51 -8.05 -14.82
CA TYR A 53 -12.41 -7.96 -13.66
C TYR A 53 -11.74 -7.43 -12.37
N ARG A 54 -10.60 -6.76 -12.48
CA ARG A 54 -9.87 -6.26 -11.31
C ARG A 54 -10.30 -4.87 -10.90
N LEU A 55 -10.17 -4.62 -9.61
CA LEU A 55 -10.39 -3.31 -8.99
C LEU A 55 -9.05 -2.74 -8.51
N LEU A 56 -8.88 -1.44 -8.67
CA LEU A 56 -7.77 -0.69 -8.10
C LEU A 56 -8.26 0.02 -6.84
N ILE A 57 -7.65 -0.30 -5.72
CA ILE A 57 -8.01 0.19 -4.40
C ILE A 57 -6.87 1.05 -3.86
N ALA A 58 -7.18 2.28 -3.44
CA ALA A 58 -6.29 3.11 -2.65
C ALA A 58 -6.50 2.81 -1.17
N LEU A 59 -5.41 2.61 -0.44
CA LEU A 59 -5.50 2.44 1.00
C LEU A 59 -5.65 3.81 1.67
N PRO A 60 -6.41 3.91 2.77
CA PRO A 60 -6.61 5.18 3.45
C PRO A 60 -5.28 5.71 3.99
N ASP A 61 -5.07 7.00 3.88
CA ASP A 61 -3.94 7.66 4.50
C ASP A 61 -4.24 7.82 5.98
N VAL A 62 -3.42 7.22 6.80
CA VAL A 62 -3.67 7.09 8.24
C VAL A 62 -3.60 8.43 8.96
N GLU A 63 -2.83 9.37 8.43
CA GLU A 63 -2.71 10.71 9.01
C GLU A 63 -4.02 11.51 8.92
N GLU A 64 -4.82 11.30 7.88
CA GLU A 64 -6.12 11.95 7.72
C GLU A 64 -7.21 11.37 8.64
N TYR A 65 -7.02 10.11 9.07
CA TYR A 65 -8.05 9.37 9.80
C TYR A 65 -8.05 9.62 11.31
N TYR A 66 -6.89 10.00 11.88
CA TYR A 66 -6.69 10.10 13.32
C TYR A 66 -6.14 11.46 13.75
N HIS A 67 -6.71 12.53 13.27
CA HIS A 67 -6.25 13.91 13.56
C HIS A 67 -6.33 14.31 15.04
N ASP A 68 -6.83 13.48 15.94
CA ASP A 68 -7.14 13.88 17.32
C ASP A 68 -6.68 12.93 18.44
N SER A 69 -5.74 12.03 18.24
CA SER A 69 -5.24 11.18 19.33
C SER A 69 -3.73 11.23 19.52
N THR A 70 -3.32 12.11 20.42
CA THR A 70 -1.91 12.37 20.79
C THR A 70 -1.32 11.35 21.77
N LEU A 71 -2.04 10.29 22.14
CA LEU A 71 -1.62 9.33 23.17
C LEU A 71 -1.58 7.90 22.64
N PHE A 72 -0.41 7.29 22.60
CA PHE A 72 -0.09 5.87 22.31
C PHE A 72 0.39 5.54 20.90
N LYS A 73 1.66 5.85 20.63
CA LYS A 73 2.31 5.59 19.33
C LYS A 73 2.44 4.12 18.91
N THR A 74 2.45 3.16 19.81
CA THR A 74 2.77 1.76 19.47
C THR A 74 1.54 0.91 19.18
N THR A 75 0.52 0.99 20.00
CA THR A 75 -0.75 0.29 19.78
C THR A 75 -1.52 0.91 18.61
N ASP A 76 -1.43 2.23 18.47
CA ASP A 76 -2.03 3.00 17.41
C ASP A 76 -1.45 2.63 16.04
N GLN A 77 -0.14 2.41 15.94
CA GLN A 77 0.50 2.01 14.69
C GLN A 77 0.07 0.61 14.23
N MET A 78 -0.06 -0.35 15.14
CA MET A 78 -0.57 -1.69 14.81
C MET A 78 -2.03 -1.66 14.36
N HIS A 79 -2.87 -0.86 15.01
CA HIS A 79 -4.26 -0.66 14.61
C HIS A 79 -4.37 -0.01 13.22
N LYS A 80 -3.52 0.93 12.93
CA LYS A 80 -3.43 1.59 11.63
C LYS A 80 -3.09 0.59 10.53
N GLU A 81 -2.04 -0.20 10.72
CA GLU A 81 -1.63 -1.23 9.77
C GLU A 81 -2.73 -2.27 9.54
N TYR A 82 -3.45 -2.64 10.60
CA TYR A 82 -4.57 -3.56 10.48
C TYR A 82 -5.70 -2.98 9.63
N ILE A 83 -6.15 -1.77 9.91
CA ILE A 83 -7.22 -1.11 9.14
C ILE A 83 -6.82 -0.92 7.68
N MET A 84 -5.60 -0.49 7.40
CA MET A 84 -5.06 -0.39 6.04
C MET A 84 -4.99 -1.75 5.33
N SER A 85 -5.02 -2.84 6.07
CA SER A 85 -4.98 -4.18 5.51
C SER A 85 -6.34 -4.73 5.10
N ILE A 86 -7.43 -4.15 5.58
CA ILE A 86 -8.80 -4.67 5.41
C ILE A 86 -9.76 -3.73 4.67
N MET A 87 -9.41 -2.46 4.47
CA MET A 87 -10.29 -1.52 3.79
C MET A 87 -9.54 -0.54 2.88
N GLY A 88 -10.26 0.03 1.93
CA GLY A 88 -9.75 1.05 1.02
C GLY A 88 -10.85 1.66 0.18
N ILE A 89 -10.48 2.65 -0.63
CA ILE A 89 -11.38 3.30 -1.57
C ILE A 89 -11.15 2.77 -2.99
N VAL A 90 -12.22 2.46 -3.69
CA VAL A 90 -12.17 2.07 -5.11
C VAL A 90 -11.87 3.30 -5.95
N ILE A 91 -10.76 3.30 -6.65
CA ILE A 91 -10.36 4.42 -7.51
C ILE A 91 -10.49 4.14 -9.01
N ASP A 92 -10.43 2.87 -9.40
CA ASP A 92 -10.63 2.46 -10.79
C ASP A 92 -11.11 1.00 -10.85
N MET A 93 -11.80 0.67 -11.92
CA MET A 93 -12.36 -0.67 -12.15
C MET A 93 -12.02 -1.12 -13.56
N GLY A 94 -11.62 -2.40 -13.72
CA GLY A 94 -11.42 -3.01 -15.02
C GLY A 94 -12.73 -3.08 -15.82
N ALA A 95 -12.61 -3.15 -17.14
CA ALA A 95 -13.74 -3.14 -18.05
C ALA A 95 -14.74 -4.29 -17.82
N ASP A 96 -14.25 -5.43 -17.34
CA ASP A 96 -15.06 -6.62 -17.08
C ASP A 96 -15.47 -6.76 -15.60
N ALA A 97 -15.15 -5.79 -14.76
CA ALA A 97 -15.53 -5.81 -13.35
C ALA A 97 -17.06 -5.85 -13.22
N TYR A 98 -17.53 -6.86 -12.46
CA TYR A 98 -18.96 -7.12 -12.24
C TYR A 98 -19.79 -7.36 -13.50
N SER A 99 -19.16 -7.75 -14.61
CA SER A 99 -19.84 -8.00 -15.88
C SER A 99 -20.53 -9.37 -15.96
N ASP A 100 -20.09 -10.32 -15.14
CA ASP A 100 -20.67 -11.67 -15.07
C ASP A 100 -22.03 -11.62 -14.36
N LYS A 101 -23.09 -11.70 -15.13
CA LYS A 101 -24.47 -11.62 -14.62
C LYS A 101 -24.91 -12.85 -13.82
N ASP A 102 -24.25 -13.99 -13.98
CA ASP A 102 -24.52 -15.18 -13.20
C ASP A 102 -23.96 -15.05 -11.78
N ARG A 103 -22.80 -14.40 -11.65
CA ARG A 103 -22.17 -14.11 -10.36
C ARG A 103 -22.70 -12.84 -9.70
N PHE A 104 -23.05 -11.85 -10.50
CA PHE A 104 -23.50 -10.53 -10.06
C PHE A 104 -24.86 -10.17 -10.68
N PRO A 105 -25.94 -10.94 -10.34
CA PRO A 105 -27.26 -10.77 -10.98
C PRO A 105 -27.89 -9.41 -10.68
N GLU A 106 -27.54 -8.79 -9.55
CA GLU A 106 -28.05 -7.48 -9.14
C GLU A 106 -27.15 -6.29 -9.59
N GLY A 107 -26.12 -6.58 -10.37
CA GLY A 107 -25.15 -5.60 -10.84
C GLY A 107 -23.92 -5.43 -9.93
N PRO A 108 -23.14 -4.34 -10.10
CA PRO A 108 -21.92 -4.11 -9.35
C PRO A 108 -22.16 -4.01 -7.84
N TRP A 109 -21.30 -4.63 -7.06
CA TRP A 109 -21.33 -4.52 -5.59
C TRP A 109 -20.83 -3.18 -5.09
N CYS A 110 -19.93 -2.55 -5.84
CA CYS A 110 -19.36 -1.24 -5.53
C CYS A 110 -19.07 -0.47 -6.80
N LYS A 111 -18.76 0.80 -6.65
CA LYS A 111 -18.40 1.73 -7.74
C LYS A 111 -17.16 2.54 -7.34
N GLU A 112 -16.59 3.25 -8.29
CA GLU A 112 -15.52 4.21 -8.02
C GLU A 112 -15.96 5.23 -6.97
N GLY A 113 -15.09 5.48 -5.99
CA GLY A 113 -15.36 6.36 -4.86
C GLY A 113 -15.94 5.67 -3.63
N ASP A 114 -16.37 4.42 -3.72
CA ASP A 114 -16.87 3.67 -2.57
C ASP A 114 -15.72 3.16 -1.69
N TYR A 115 -15.92 3.20 -0.39
CA TYR A 115 -15.07 2.49 0.57
C TYR A 115 -15.53 1.04 0.66
N VAL A 116 -14.57 0.13 0.56
CA VAL A 116 -14.82 -1.31 0.56
C VAL A 116 -13.98 -2.01 1.60
N MET A 117 -14.51 -3.12 2.10
CA MET A 117 -13.83 -4.02 3.02
C MET A 117 -13.45 -5.30 2.30
N PHE A 118 -12.28 -5.82 2.59
CA PHE A 118 -11.73 -7.04 2.00
C PHE A 118 -10.83 -7.75 3.00
N ARG A 119 -10.46 -8.99 2.69
CA ARG A 119 -9.56 -9.77 3.55
C ARG A 119 -8.15 -9.20 3.53
N MET A 120 -7.47 -9.28 4.66
CA MET A 120 -6.13 -8.74 4.89
C MET A 120 -5.10 -9.10 3.80
N ASN A 121 -5.09 -10.33 3.33
CA ASN A 121 -4.11 -10.84 2.38
C ASN A 121 -4.61 -10.87 0.93
N THR A 122 -5.70 -10.18 0.64
CA THR A 122 -6.28 -10.13 -0.70
C THR A 122 -5.53 -9.19 -1.62
N GLY A 123 -5.30 -9.67 -2.84
CA GLY A 123 -4.79 -8.84 -3.94
C GLY A 123 -3.28 -8.58 -3.90
N THR A 124 -2.84 -7.82 -4.87
CA THR A 124 -1.44 -7.42 -5.03
C THR A 124 -1.23 -6.03 -4.45
N ARG A 125 -0.34 -5.91 -3.49
CA ARG A 125 0.04 -4.64 -2.85
C ARG A 125 1.20 -4.01 -3.60
N PHE A 126 1.11 -2.70 -3.81
CA PHE A 126 2.18 -1.92 -4.44
C PHE A 126 2.10 -0.45 -4.00
N ARG A 127 3.14 0.31 -4.33
CA ARG A 127 3.19 1.74 -4.03
C ARG A 127 3.45 2.54 -5.30
N VAL A 128 2.77 3.66 -5.42
CA VAL A 128 3.04 4.69 -6.42
C VAL A 128 3.27 6.01 -5.68
N ASN A 129 4.39 6.65 -5.93
CA ASN A 129 4.76 7.91 -5.28
C ASN A 129 4.62 7.91 -3.74
N GLY A 130 4.97 6.79 -3.11
CA GLY A 130 4.90 6.61 -1.67
C GLY A 130 3.52 6.25 -1.11
N LYS A 131 2.45 6.34 -1.89
CA LYS A 131 1.09 5.93 -1.50
C LYS A 131 0.86 4.47 -1.84
N GLU A 132 0.22 3.74 -0.93
CA GLU A 132 -0.05 2.31 -1.07
C GLU A 132 -1.39 2.05 -1.74
N PHE A 133 -1.38 1.08 -2.66
CA PHE A 133 -2.53 0.64 -3.43
C PHE A 133 -2.62 -0.88 -3.43
N ARG A 134 -3.79 -1.38 -3.81
CA ARG A 134 -4.06 -2.79 -4.02
C ARG A 134 -4.80 -3.04 -5.30
N LEU A 135 -4.40 -4.08 -6.01
CA LEU A 135 -5.18 -4.66 -7.10
C LEU A 135 -5.83 -5.96 -6.61
N MET A 136 -7.12 -6.08 -6.73
CA MET A 136 -7.86 -7.27 -6.33
C MET A 136 -8.96 -7.61 -7.34
N ASN A 137 -9.49 -8.82 -7.24
CA ASN A 137 -10.62 -9.25 -8.05
C ASN A 137 -11.91 -8.57 -7.56
N ASP A 138 -12.87 -8.44 -8.44
CA ASP A 138 -14.20 -7.87 -8.14
C ASP A 138 -14.96 -8.64 -7.04
N ASP A 139 -14.80 -9.97 -7.01
CA ASP A 139 -15.41 -10.84 -5.99
C ASP A 139 -14.66 -10.85 -4.64
N SER A 140 -13.55 -10.15 -4.55
CA SER A 140 -12.79 -10.04 -3.30
C SER A 140 -13.34 -9.00 -2.34
N VAL A 141 -14.25 -8.14 -2.79
CA VAL A 141 -14.95 -7.19 -1.94
C VAL A 141 -15.95 -7.93 -1.06
N GLU A 142 -15.84 -7.77 0.24
CA GLU A 142 -16.73 -8.40 1.22
C GLU A 142 -17.85 -7.49 1.68
N ALA A 143 -17.62 -6.19 1.73
CA ALA A 143 -18.62 -5.20 2.12
C ALA A 143 -18.31 -3.82 1.53
N VAL A 144 -19.35 -3.02 1.35
CA VAL A 144 -19.25 -1.58 1.08
C VAL A 144 -19.45 -0.84 2.39
N ILE A 145 -18.57 0.11 2.68
CA ILE A 145 -18.56 0.85 3.93
C ILE A 145 -19.17 2.23 3.68
N PRO A 146 -20.34 2.54 4.24
CA PRO A 146 -20.98 3.85 4.03
C PRO A 146 -20.25 4.99 4.73
N ASP A 147 -19.71 4.74 5.94
CA ASP A 147 -18.90 5.69 6.69
C ASP A 147 -17.66 5.00 7.27
N PRO A 148 -16.50 5.20 6.66
CA PRO A 148 -15.27 4.54 7.10
C PRO A 148 -14.80 4.98 8.49
N ARG A 149 -15.23 6.13 8.99
CA ARG A 149 -14.82 6.67 10.31
C ARG A 149 -15.26 5.79 11.47
N GLY A 150 -16.28 4.96 11.27
CA GLY A 150 -16.77 4.02 12.28
C GLY A 150 -16.00 2.70 12.36
N ILE A 151 -15.08 2.46 11.44
CA ILE A 151 -14.30 1.21 11.40
C ILE A 151 -13.11 1.31 12.35
N MET A 152 -13.04 0.38 13.28
CA MET A 152 -11.97 0.26 14.26
C MET A 152 -11.35 -1.12 14.21
N ALA A 153 -10.07 -1.21 14.56
CA ALA A 153 -9.39 -2.49 14.72
C ALA A 153 -9.93 -3.25 15.96
N VAL A 154 -9.95 -4.57 15.84
CA VAL A 154 -10.34 -5.47 16.93
C VAL A 154 -9.15 -5.79 17.81
#